data_ef6c52f2f306f4d28abf0620f63c121c
#
_entry.id   ef6c52f2f306f4d28abf0620f63c121c
#
_cell.length_a   1.000
_cell.length_b   1.000
_cell.length_c   1.000
_cell.angle_alpha   90.00
_cell.angle_beta   90.00
_cell.angle_gamma   90.00
#
_symmetry.space_group_name_H-M   'P 1'
#
loop_
_entity.id
_entity.type
_entity.pdbx_description
1 polymer ?
#
loop_
_entity_poly.entity_id
_entity_poly.type
_entity_poly.pdbx_seq_one_letter_code
_entity_poly.pdbx_strand_id
1 'polypeptide(L)'
;MKKIILIGDSIRMGYDKYVKEALSDTAKVFYPNENCRFAEYVLRYLHEWKQNGNWPEDADLVHWNAGLWDALELFGDEPLTSLDYYKQVIARIDKRIRMLFPRAKVVFATSTSIVEEGYGKDFCRHNSTIEKYNAAAKEVLQGSDTVINDLYAVSLKCKEPHRSDTTHFNTNMGTELMGGAVLSVICRELGIDAGQINVESFCPENYSSYSIGY
;
A
#
# COMPACT_ATOMS: atom_id res chain seq x y z
N MET A 1 -1.34 -14.58 18.98
CA MET A 1 -1.94 -13.93 17.80
C MET A 1 -0.99 -12.84 17.35
N LYS A 2 -0.57 -12.87 16.09
CA LYS A 2 0.35 -11.89 15.52
C LYS A 2 -0.30 -10.50 15.42
N LYS A 3 0.50 -9.46 15.30
CA LYS A 3 0.06 -8.06 15.22
C LYS A 3 0.66 -7.44 13.97
N ILE A 4 -0.18 -7.06 13.02
CA ILE A 4 0.21 -6.59 11.69
C ILE A 4 -0.35 -5.20 11.47
N ILE A 5 0.46 -4.32 10.89
CA ILE A 5 0.07 -2.95 10.55
C ILE A 5 0.15 -2.80 9.03
N LEU A 6 -0.93 -2.30 8.42
CA LEU A 6 -0.99 -1.97 7.00
C LEU A 6 -1.08 -0.45 6.85
N ILE A 7 -0.15 0.15 6.10
CA ILE A 7 -0.12 1.59 5.83
C ILE A 7 -0.05 1.77 4.32
N GLY A 8 -0.87 2.65 3.77
CA GLY A 8 -0.84 2.90 2.33
C GLY A 8 -2.02 3.73 1.82
N ASP A 9 -1.96 4.01 0.55
CA ASP A 9 -2.94 4.79 -0.18
C ASP A 9 -4.24 4.02 -0.50
N SER A 10 -4.98 4.47 -1.49
CA SER A 10 -6.24 3.83 -1.92
C SER A 10 -6.07 2.38 -2.39
N ILE A 11 -4.88 1.99 -2.85
CA ILE A 11 -4.62 0.60 -3.22
C ILE A 11 -4.65 -0.29 -1.97
N ARG A 12 -4.02 0.15 -0.84
CA ARG A 12 -4.13 -0.54 0.45
C ARG A 12 -5.59 -0.64 0.89
N MET A 13 -6.37 0.42 0.77
CA MET A 13 -7.78 0.42 1.15
C MET A 13 -8.60 -0.61 0.37
N GLY A 14 -8.21 -0.92 -0.86
CA GLY A 14 -8.86 -1.94 -1.69
C GLY A 14 -8.67 -3.37 -1.17
N TYR A 15 -7.66 -3.67 -0.35
CA TYR A 15 -7.41 -5.03 0.14
C TYR A 15 -7.33 -5.16 1.68
N ASP A 16 -7.33 -4.06 2.45
CA ASP A 16 -7.07 -4.14 3.88
C ASP A 16 -8.09 -4.97 4.67
N LYS A 17 -9.38 -4.85 4.33
CA LYS A 17 -10.46 -5.63 4.94
C LYS A 17 -10.33 -7.11 4.61
N TYR A 18 -10.01 -7.42 3.36
CA TYR A 18 -9.77 -8.80 2.90
C TYR A 18 -8.61 -9.44 3.68
N VAL A 19 -7.49 -8.74 3.77
CA VAL A 19 -6.32 -9.21 4.54
C VAL A 19 -6.65 -9.39 6.03
N LYS A 20 -7.40 -8.45 6.62
CA LYS A 20 -7.80 -8.52 8.01
C LYS A 20 -8.68 -9.73 8.29
N GLU A 21 -9.62 -10.05 7.41
CA GLU A 21 -10.50 -11.19 7.58
C GLU A 21 -9.76 -12.51 7.36
N ALA A 22 -8.92 -12.60 6.31
CA ALA A 22 -8.09 -13.78 6.06
C ALA A 22 -7.19 -14.17 7.23
N LEU A 23 -6.79 -13.20 8.02
CA LEU A 23 -5.89 -13.39 9.15
C LEU A 23 -6.59 -13.40 10.51
N SER A 24 -7.93 -13.38 10.55
CA SER A 24 -8.71 -13.23 11.78
C SER A 24 -8.38 -14.25 12.87
N ASP A 25 -8.05 -15.48 12.49
CA ASP A 25 -7.70 -16.55 13.42
C ASP A 25 -6.23 -16.51 13.89
N THR A 26 -5.35 -15.86 13.10
CA THR A 26 -3.89 -15.92 13.32
C THR A 26 -3.27 -14.59 13.71
N ALA A 27 -3.89 -13.47 13.30
CA ALA A 27 -3.38 -12.14 13.55
C ALA A 27 -4.47 -11.09 13.83
N LYS A 28 -4.06 -10.01 14.52
CA LYS A 28 -4.80 -8.74 14.57
C LYS A 28 -4.19 -7.79 13.56
N VAL A 29 -5.01 -7.26 12.65
CA VAL A 29 -4.60 -6.33 11.60
C VAL A 29 -5.10 -4.92 11.93
N PHE A 30 -4.19 -3.96 11.89
CA PHE A 30 -4.42 -2.54 12.16
C PHE A 30 -4.09 -1.72 10.91
N TYR A 31 -4.85 -0.69 10.63
CA TYR A 31 -4.61 0.25 9.53
C TYR A 31 -5.28 1.61 9.80
N PRO A 32 -4.80 2.70 9.18
CA PRO A 32 -5.50 3.97 9.25
C PRO A 32 -6.85 3.88 8.55
N ASN A 33 -7.86 4.50 9.13
CA ASN A 33 -9.19 4.56 8.53
C ASN A 33 -9.31 5.69 7.48
N GLU A 34 -8.22 5.92 6.75
CA GLU A 34 -8.11 6.95 5.71
C GLU A 34 -7.09 6.57 4.64
N ASN A 35 -7.12 7.28 3.51
CA ASN A 35 -6.13 7.20 2.46
C ASN A 35 -4.82 7.89 2.92
N CYS A 36 -3.70 7.15 2.94
CA CYS A 36 -2.41 7.69 3.36
C CYS A 36 -1.70 8.50 2.27
N ARG A 37 -2.28 8.61 1.08
CA ARG A 37 -1.85 9.49 -0.02
C ARG A 37 -0.36 9.37 -0.37
N PHE A 38 0.36 10.51 -0.39
CA PHE A 38 1.77 10.63 -0.78
C PHE A 38 2.73 10.40 0.40
N ALA A 39 3.98 10.17 0.10
CA ALA A 39 5.00 9.77 1.08
C ALA A 39 5.15 10.76 2.24
N GLU A 40 5.14 12.08 1.98
CA GLU A 40 5.26 13.08 3.05
C GLU A 40 4.08 13.05 4.02
N TYR A 41 2.88 12.74 3.52
CA TYR A 41 1.69 12.57 4.35
C TYR A 41 1.87 11.36 5.29
N VAL A 42 2.36 10.24 4.78
CA VAL A 42 2.70 9.07 5.61
C VAL A 42 3.70 9.46 6.70
N LEU A 43 4.80 10.14 6.32
CA LEU A 43 5.83 10.57 7.27
C LEU A 43 5.26 11.48 8.36
N ARG A 44 4.34 12.40 7.99
CA ARG A 44 3.73 13.35 8.92
C ARG A 44 2.78 12.67 9.90
N TYR A 45 1.94 11.73 9.44
CA TYR A 45 0.83 11.20 10.25
C TYR A 45 1.09 9.84 10.90
N LEU A 46 2.17 9.16 10.57
CA LEU A 46 2.47 7.80 11.04
C LEU A 46 2.36 7.64 12.57
N HIS A 47 2.89 8.59 13.34
CA HIS A 47 2.83 8.53 14.81
C HIS A 47 1.42 8.84 15.34
N GLU A 48 0.67 9.71 14.67
CA GLU A 48 -0.71 10.03 15.05
C GLU A 48 -1.63 8.83 14.82
N TRP A 49 -1.49 8.14 13.68
CA TRP A 49 -2.22 6.90 13.43
C TRP A 49 -1.93 5.84 14.47
N LYS A 50 -0.66 5.69 14.85
CA LYS A 50 -0.30 4.77 15.95
C LYS A 50 -1.00 5.14 17.26
N GLN A 51 -1.00 6.41 17.63
CA GLN A 51 -1.64 6.90 18.87
C GLN A 51 -3.16 6.76 18.82
N ASN A 52 -3.80 7.30 17.79
CA ASN A 52 -5.24 7.33 17.66
C ASN A 52 -5.85 5.93 17.44
N GLY A 53 -5.14 5.05 16.74
CA GLY A 53 -5.53 3.67 16.51
C GLY A 53 -5.15 2.70 17.62
N ASN A 54 -4.48 3.17 18.68
CA ASN A 54 -3.91 2.34 19.75
C ASN A 54 -3.09 1.17 19.20
N TRP A 55 -2.26 1.44 18.16
CA TRP A 55 -1.46 0.40 17.53
C TRP A 55 -0.36 -0.10 18.47
N PRO A 56 -0.16 -1.42 18.54
CA PRO A 56 0.79 -2.01 19.47
C PRO A 56 2.25 -1.69 19.08
N GLU A 57 3.06 -1.32 20.05
CA GLU A 57 4.50 -1.09 19.84
C GLU A 57 5.25 -2.39 19.50
N ASP A 58 4.76 -3.51 20.01
CA ASP A 58 5.26 -4.85 19.78
C ASP A 58 4.65 -5.50 18.52
N ALA A 59 4.34 -4.71 17.50
CA ALA A 59 3.91 -5.23 16.21
C ALA A 59 4.93 -6.24 15.65
N ASP A 60 4.43 -7.30 15.02
CA ASP A 60 5.27 -8.34 14.41
C ASP A 60 5.67 -7.98 12.96
N LEU A 61 4.81 -7.22 12.26
CA LEU A 61 5.07 -6.81 10.88
C LEU A 61 4.38 -5.47 10.55
N VAL A 62 5.08 -4.64 9.80
CA VAL A 62 4.51 -3.44 9.16
C VAL A 62 4.64 -3.60 7.65
N HIS A 63 3.52 -3.65 6.94
CA HIS A 63 3.45 -3.61 5.49
C HIS A 63 3.00 -2.21 5.06
N TRP A 64 3.77 -1.54 4.19
CA TRP A 64 3.48 -0.17 3.81
C TRP A 64 3.79 0.14 2.36
N ASN A 65 3.11 1.15 1.81
CA ASN A 65 3.41 1.70 0.49
C ASN A 65 3.23 3.22 0.47
N ALA A 66 3.93 3.87 -0.44
CA ALA A 66 3.75 5.23 -0.90
C ALA A 66 4.41 5.38 -2.28
N GLY A 67 3.93 6.28 -3.12
CA GLY A 67 4.54 6.56 -4.43
C GLY A 67 3.54 6.86 -5.54
N LEU A 68 2.36 6.24 -5.54
CA LEU A 68 1.38 6.45 -6.61
C LEU A 68 0.84 7.88 -6.65
N TRP A 69 0.68 8.51 -5.49
CA TRP A 69 0.33 9.92 -5.36
C TRP A 69 1.53 10.85 -5.59
N ASP A 70 2.72 10.40 -5.22
CA ASP A 70 3.96 11.13 -5.45
C ASP A 70 4.26 11.29 -6.96
N ALA A 71 3.92 10.25 -7.74
CA ALA A 71 4.08 10.21 -9.20
C ALA A 71 2.92 10.86 -9.97
N LEU A 72 1.94 11.48 -9.30
CA LEU A 72 0.82 12.17 -9.94
C LEU A 72 1.28 13.50 -10.54
N GLU A 73 0.90 13.73 -11.79
CA GLU A 73 1.12 14.96 -12.53
C GLU A 73 -0.21 15.72 -12.69
N LEU A 74 -0.21 17.00 -12.36
CA LEU A 74 -1.38 17.88 -12.43
C LEU A 74 -1.14 19.00 -13.44
N PHE A 75 -2.10 19.22 -14.34
CA PHE A 75 -2.09 20.33 -15.32
C PHE A 75 -0.82 20.37 -16.19
N GLY A 76 -0.22 19.22 -16.46
CA GLY A 76 1.01 19.11 -17.26
C GLY A 76 2.28 19.60 -16.55
N ASP A 77 2.22 19.71 -15.22
CA ASP A 77 3.37 20.00 -14.36
C ASP A 77 4.17 18.73 -14.05
N GLU A 78 5.27 18.89 -13.35
CA GLU A 78 6.08 17.75 -12.85
C GLU A 78 5.32 16.93 -11.79
N PRO A 79 5.77 15.67 -11.50
CA PRO A 79 5.21 14.88 -10.42
C PRO A 79 5.13 15.64 -9.09
N LEU A 80 4.05 15.43 -8.32
CA LEU A 80 3.78 16.14 -7.06
C LEU A 80 4.96 16.13 -6.07
N THR A 81 5.73 15.04 -6.08
CA THR A 81 6.93 14.91 -5.24
C THR A 81 8.12 14.67 -6.14
N SER A 82 9.10 15.56 -6.17
CA SER A 82 10.33 15.33 -6.97
C SER A 82 11.00 14.02 -6.53
N LEU A 83 11.65 13.31 -7.48
CA LEU A 83 12.23 11.99 -7.23
C LEU A 83 13.27 12.00 -6.11
N ASP A 84 14.11 13.04 -6.04
CA ASP A 84 15.14 13.17 -5.01
C ASP A 84 14.54 13.40 -3.62
N TYR A 85 13.49 14.19 -3.53
CA TYR A 85 12.77 14.41 -2.27
C TYR A 85 12.03 13.15 -1.84
N TYR A 86 11.39 12.44 -2.78
CA TYR A 86 10.76 11.15 -2.53
C TYR A 86 11.74 10.15 -1.91
N LYS A 87 12.95 9.98 -2.47
CA LYS A 87 14.00 9.13 -1.89
C LYS A 87 14.30 9.46 -0.43
N GLN A 88 14.43 10.75 -0.13
CA GLN A 88 14.69 11.21 1.24
C GLN A 88 13.53 10.88 2.18
N VAL A 89 12.29 11.06 1.72
CA VAL A 89 11.10 10.81 2.53
C VAL A 89 10.92 9.31 2.76
N ILE A 90 11.11 8.45 1.76
CA ILE A 90 11.04 6.98 1.89
C ILE A 90 12.04 6.48 2.95
N ALA A 91 13.30 6.95 2.92
CA ALA A 91 14.30 6.61 3.92
C ALA A 91 13.85 7.01 5.34
N ARG A 92 13.25 8.18 5.47
CA ARG A 92 12.75 8.69 6.77
C ARG A 92 11.54 7.92 7.27
N ILE A 93 10.66 7.47 6.38
CA ILE A 93 9.50 6.63 6.75
C ILE A 93 10.00 5.28 7.28
N ASP A 94 10.87 4.59 6.55
CA ASP A 94 11.43 3.30 6.98
C ASP A 94 12.09 3.43 8.36
N LYS A 95 12.93 4.43 8.55
CA LYS A 95 13.54 4.73 9.85
C LYS A 95 12.49 4.99 10.94
N ARG A 96 11.43 5.75 10.62
CA ARG A 96 10.35 6.08 11.58
C ARG A 96 9.55 4.84 11.95
N ILE A 97 9.25 3.95 11.00
CA ILE A 97 8.57 2.67 11.24
C ILE A 97 9.39 1.85 12.25
N ARG A 98 10.70 1.72 12.03
CA ARG A 98 11.59 0.96 12.93
C ARG A 98 11.69 1.57 14.33
N MET A 99 11.58 2.89 14.45
CA MET A 99 11.53 3.57 15.75
C MET A 99 10.22 3.30 16.50
N LEU A 100 9.09 3.30 15.78
CA LEU A 100 7.76 3.12 16.36
C LEU A 100 7.41 1.66 16.64
N PHE A 101 8.00 0.74 15.88
CA PHE A 101 7.75 -0.70 15.93
C PHE A 101 9.08 -1.48 15.87
N PRO A 102 9.91 -1.40 16.93
CA PRO A 102 11.31 -1.87 16.89
C PRO A 102 11.48 -3.37 16.71
N ARG A 103 10.41 -4.15 16.87
CA ARG A 103 10.42 -5.61 16.70
C ARG A 103 9.81 -6.07 15.39
N ALA A 104 9.18 -5.17 14.64
CA ALA A 104 8.45 -5.51 13.45
C ALA A 104 9.38 -5.84 12.28
N LYS A 105 9.06 -6.89 11.53
CA LYS A 105 9.52 -7.02 10.15
C LYS A 105 8.89 -5.92 9.31
N VAL A 106 9.68 -5.32 8.42
CA VAL A 106 9.20 -4.24 7.55
C VAL A 106 9.08 -4.74 6.13
N VAL A 107 7.93 -4.52 5.53
CA VAL A 107 7.64 -4.87 4.13
C VAL A 107 7.20 -3.60 3.40
N PHE A 108 7.89 -3.26 2.33
CA PHE A 108 7.50 -2.19 1.42
C PHE A 108 6.84 -2.78 0.18
N ALA A 109 5.65 -2.31 -0.16
CA ALA A 109 4.98 -2.67 -1.40
C ALA A 109 5.22 -1.60 -2.47
N THR A 110 5.60 -2.02 -3.68
CA THR A 110 5.74 -1.12 -4.82
C THR A 110 4.38 -0.57 -5.25
N SER A 111 4.36 0.66 -5.76
CA SER A 111 3.18 1.25 -6.39
C SER A 111 2.78 0.43 -7.62
N THR A 112 1.47 0.28 -7.81
CA THR A 112 0.90 -0.53 -8.88
C THR A 112 0.92 0.18 -10.24
N SER A 113 0.81 -0.57 -11.33
CA SER A 113 0.58 -0.01 -12.67
C SER A 113 -0.81 0.60 -12.80
N ILE A 114 -0.98 1.45 -13.78
CA ILE A 114 -2.24 2.11 -14.15
C ILE A 114 -2.60 1.85 -15.62
N VAL A 115 -3.82 2.20 -16.02
CA VAL A 115 -4.27 2.23 -17.41
C VAL A 115 -4.16 3.67 -17.91
N GLU A 116 -3.08 3.97 -18.64
CA GLU A 116 -2.73 5.35 -19.02
C GLU A 116 -3.78 6.01 -19.92
N GLU A 117 -4.39 5.26 -20.82
CA GLU A 117 -5.36 5.75 -21.79
C GLU A 117 -6.60 6.37 -21.16
N GLY A 118 -6.89 6.05 -19.91
CA GLY A 118 -8.05 6.58 -19.19
C GLY A 118 -7.80 7.90 -18.45
N TYR A 119 -6.57 8.43 -18.46
CA TYR A 119 -6.23 9.67 -17.77
C TYR A 119 -6.42 10.90 -18.66
N GLY A 120 -6.87 12.00 -18.05
CA GLY A 120 -6.93 13.33 -18.67
C GLY A 120 -5.59 14.06 -18.58
N LYS A 121 -5.49 15.18 -19.33
CA LYS A 121 -4.26 16.01 -19.32
C LYS A 121 -4.02 16.73 -18.00
N ASP A 122 -5.08 17.03 -17.27
CA ASP A 122 -5.02 17.84 -16.04
C ASP A 122 -4.81 17.00 -14.78
N PHE A 123 -4.91 15.68 -14.92
CA PHE A 123 -4.70 14.73 -13.84
C PHE A 123 -4.23 13.42 -14.47
N CYS A 124 -2.95 13.14 -14.42
CA CYS A 124 -2.39 11.96 -15.07
C CYS A 124 -1.28 11.30 -14.25
N ARG A 125 -1.01 10.06 -14.61
CA ARG A 125 0.15 9.28 -14.19
C ARG A 125 0.68 8.53 -15.40
N HIS A 126 1.98 8.21 -15.34
CA HIS A 126 2.65 7.41 -16.36
C HIS A 126 3.31 6.21 -15.71
N ASN A 127 3.14 5.03 -16.29
CA ASN A 127 3.78 3.82 -15.78
C ASN A 127 5.31 3.97 -15.74
N SER A 128 5.89 4.65 -16.72
CA SER A 128 7.32 4.95 -16.74
C SER A 128 7.80 5.81 -15.57
N THR A 129 6.96 6.74 -15.08
CA THR A 129 7.21 7.53 -13.87
C THR A 129 7.06 6.66 -12.63
N ILE A 130 6.00 5.85 -12.54
CA ILE A 130 5.78 4.91 -11.42
C ILE A 130 6.96 3.94 -11.29
N GLU A 131 7.48 3.41 -12.40
CA GLU A 131 8.66 2.52 -12.40
C GLU A 131 9.90 3.22 -11.82
N LYS A 132 10.13 4.49 -12.17
CA LYS A 132 11.23 5.29 -11.60
C LYS A 132 11.09 5.46 -10.09
N TYR A 133 9.88 5.74 -9.59
CA TYR A 133 9.62 5.88 -8.14
C TYR A 133 9.77 4.54 -7.42
N ASN A 134 9.30 3.45 -8.00
CA ASN A 134 9.49 2.11 -7.47
C ASN A 134 10.98 1.72 -7.42
N ALA A 135 11.74 2.03 -8.48
CA ALA A 135 13.19 1.79 -8.51
C ALA A 135 13.91 2.61 -7.43
N ALA A 136 13.55 3.89 -7.29
CA ALA A 136 14.12 4.78 -6.29
C ALA A 136 13.84 4.32 -4.86
N ALA A 137 12.61 3.86 -4.58
CA ALA A 137 12.27 3.28 -3.27
C ALA A 137 13.07 2.00 -2.99
N LYS A 138 13.15 1.07 -3.95
CA LYS A 138 13.95 -0.16 -3.82
C LYS A 138 15.43 0.15 -3.55
N GLU A 139 16.01 1.12 -4.28
CA GLU A 139 17.40 1.57 -4.08
C GLU A 139 17.66 2.07 -2.65
N VAL A 140 16.80 2.95 -2.16
CA VAL A 140 16.91 3.53 -0.81
C VAL A 140 16.75 2.47 0.28
N LEU A 141 15.87 1.51 0.08
CA LEU A 141 15.57 0.45 1.05
C LEU A 141 16.54 -0.73 0.99
N GLN A 142 17.39 -0.82 -0.03
CA GLN A 142 18.35 -1.91 -0.21
C GLN A 142 19.35 -2.03 0.96
N GLY A 143 19.64 -0.94 1.65
CA GLY A 143 20.55 -0.92 2.83
C GLY A 143 19.85 -1.31 4.15
N SER A 144 18.58 -1.64 4.13
CA SER A 144 17.79 -2.04 5.29
C SER A 144 17.27 -3.48 5.14
N ASP A 145 16.80 -4.08 6.24
CA ASP A 145 16.16 -5.41 6.22
C ASP A 145 14.71 -5.35 5.71
N THR A 146 14.35 -4.34 4.91
CA THR A 146 13.01 -4.19 4.36
C THR A 146 12.78 -5.15 3.22
N VAL A 147 11.77 -5.99 3.36
CA VAL A 147 11.32 -6.93 2.33
C VAL A 147 10.52 -6.18 1.27
N ILE A 148 10.75 -6.46 0.00
CA ILE A 148 9.97 -5.87 -1.10
C ILE A 148 8.83 -6.81 -1.49
N ASN A 149 7.60 -6.28 -1.44
CA ASN A 149 6.42 -6.89 -2.05
C ASN A 149 6.15 -6.20 -3.40
N ASP A 150 6.45 -6.87 -4.50
CA ASP A 150 6.37 -6.26 -5.84
C ASP A 150 4.94 -6.28 -6.38
N LEU A 151 4.08 -5.39 -5.85
CA LEU A 151 2.71 -5.23 -6.33
C LEU A 151 2.64 -4.63 -7.74
N TYR A 152 3.69 -3.94 -8.21
CA TYR A 152 3.76 -3.50 -9.61
C TYR A 152 3.75 -4.71 -10.55
N ALA A 153 4.63 -5.68 -10.31
CA ALA A 153 4.70 -6.91 -11.10
C ALA A 153 3.40 -7.74 -11.03
N VAL A 154 2.69 -7.71 -9.89
CA VAL A 154 1.37 -8.34 -9.77
C VAL A 154 0.35 -7.61 -10.63
N SER A 155 0.32 -6.28 -10.56
CA SER A 155 -0.65 -5.45 -11.29
C SER A 155 -0.52 -5.52 -12.81
N LEU A 156 0.68 -5.79 -13.33
CA LEU A 156 0.90 -6.01 -14.78
C LEU A 156 0.20 -7.26 -15.31
N LYS A 157 -0.14 -8.21 -14.42
CA LYS A 157 -0.88 -9.43 -14.80
C LYS A 157 -2.39 -9.24 -14.77
N CYS A 158 -2.86 -8.08 -14.33
CA CYS A 158 -4.28 -7.76 -14.24
C CYS A 158 -4.90 -7.60 -15.63
N LYS A 159 -6.09 -8.18 -15.78
CA LYS A 159 -7.00 -7.98 -16.92
C LYS A 159 -8.12 -7.02 -16.50
N GLU A 160 -8.92 -6.55 -17.45
CA GLU A 160 -10.05 -5.65 -17.16
C GLU A 160 -10.92 -6.06 -15.97
N PRO A 161 -11.32 -7.33 -15.80
CA PRO A 161 -12.16 -7.71 -14.65
C PRO A 161 -11.54 -7.48 -13.26
N HIS A 162 -10.22 -7.28 -13.18
CA HIS A 162 -9.53 -7.01 -11.91
C HIS A 162 -9.57 -5.53 -11.51
N ARG A 163 -9.84 -4.64 -12.46
CA ARG A 163 -9.80 -3.20 -12.23
C ARG A 163 -11.20 -2.62 -12.11
N SER A 164 -11.40 -1.71 -11.16
CA SER A 164 -12.62 -0.91 -11.01
C SER A 164 -12.56 0.39 -11.80
N ASP A 165 -11.35 0.88 -12.07
CA ASP A 165 -11.07 2.09 -12.84
C ASP A 165 -9.63 2.06 -13.37
N THR A 166 -9.14 3.17 -13.88
CA THR A 166 -7.78 3.30 -14.43
C THR A 166 -6.67 3.04 -13.40
N THR A 167 -6.97 3.17 -12.12
CA THR A 167 -6.00 3.09 -11.01
C THR A 167 -6.24 1.89 -10.10
N HIS A 168 -7.51 1.64 -9.73
CA HIS A 168 -7.87 0.79 -8.61
C HIS A 168 -8.26 -0.63 -9.03
N PHE A 169 -8.22 -1.53 -8.05
CA PHE A 169 -8.50 -2.96 -8.16
C PHE A 169 -9.69 -3.37 -7.26
N ASN A 170 -10.66 -2.46 -7.07
CA ASN A 170 -11.79 -2.64 -6.16
C ASN A 170 -12.91 -3.47 -6.79
N THR A 171 -12.55 -4.57 -7.44
CA THR A 171 -13.46 -5.66 -7.84
C THR A 171 -13.16 -6.87 -6.97
N ASN A 172 -14.08 -7.86 -6.91
CA ASN A 172 -13.82 -9.10 -6.17
C ASN A 172 -12.52 -9.77 -6.63
N MET A 173 -12.33 -9.89 -7.95
CA MET A 173 -11.10 -10.47 -8.53
C MET A 173 -9.85 -9.62 -8.24
N GLY A 174 -9.97 -8.31 -8.29
CA GLY A 174 -8.87 -7.40 -7.99
C GLY A 174 -8.48 -7.41 -6.53
N THR A 175 -9.46 -7.40 -5.63
CA THR A 175 -9.26 -7.51 -4.18
C THR A 175 -8.58 -8.83 -3.82
N GLU A 176 -9.04 -9.94 -4.39
CA GLU A 176 -8.43 -11.27 -4.18
C GLU A 176 -6.99 -11.31 -4.67
N LEU A 177 -6.72 -10.79 -5.87
CA LEU A 177 -5.38 -10.79 -6.46
C LEU A 177 -4.41 -9.94 -5.63
N MET A 178 -4.75 -8.70 -5.33
CA MET A 178 -3.90 -7.79 -4.56
C MET A 178 -3.77 -8.23 -3.10
N GLY A 179 -4.89 -8.55 -2.46
CA GLY A 179 -4.91 -9.06 -1.10
C GLY A 179 -4.17 -10.38 -0.96
N GLY A 180 -4.32 -11.30 -1.92
CA GLY A 180 -3.59 -12.56 -1.96
C GLY A 180 -2.07 -12.37 -2.07
N ALA A 181 -1.61 -11.40 -2.88
CA ALA A 181 -0.20 -11.06 -2.97
C ALA A 181 0.35 -10.49 -1.65
N VAL A 182 -0.44 -9.66 -0.97
CA VAL A 182 -0.08 -9.11 0.35
C VAL A 182 -0.07 -10.22 1.42
N LEU A 183 -1.09 -11.07 1.45
CA LEU A 183 -1.16 -12.23 2.35
C LEU A 183 0.02 -13.18 2.18
N SER A 184 0.39 -13.48 0.94
CA SER A 184 1.51 -14.38 0.63
C SER A 184 2.82 -13.90 1.27
N VAL A 185 3.10 -12.60 1.21
CA VAL A 185 4.30 -12.03 1.83
C VAL A 185 4.18 -12.04 3.36
N ILE A 186 3.06 -11.61 3.90
CA ILE A 186 2.83 -11.57 5.36
C ILE A 186 2.95 -12.99 5.96
N CYS A 187 2.28 -13.96 5.37
CA CYS A 187 2.30 -15.35 5.85
C CYS A 187 3.70 -15.95 5.80
N ARG A 188 4.43 -15.75 4.70
CA ARG A 188 5.82 -16.17 4.56
C ARG A 188 6.71 -15.55 5.64
N GLU A 189 6.62 -14.25 5.86
CA GLU A 189 7.50 -13.55 6.80
C GLU A 189 7.21 -13.88 8.26
N LEU A 190 5.96 -14.18 8.60
CA LEU A 190 5.56 -14.49 9.98
C LEU A 190 5.42 -15.98 10.29
N GLY A 191 5.49 -16.85 9.28
CA GLY A 191 5.28 -18.29 9.45
C GLY A 191 3.86 -18.60 9.93
N ILE A 192 2.85 -17.93 9.36
CA ILE A 192 1.43 -18.14 9.68
C ILE A 192 0.64 -18.48 8.41
N ASP A 193 -0.55 -19.02 8.59
CA ASP A 193 -1.47 -19.32 7.51
C ASP A 193 -2.62 -18.31 7.47
N ALA A 194 -3.12 -18.04 6.28
CA ALA A 194 -4.34 -17.29 6.05
C ALA A 194 -5.53 -18.26 5.92
N GLY A 195 -6.69 -17.86 6.45
CA GLY A 195 -7.94 -18.56 6.23
C GLY A 195 -8.45 -18.36 4.78
N GLN A 196 -9.35 -19.25 4.39
CA GLN A 196 -10.10 -19.08 3.14
C GLN A 196 -11.18 -18.01 3.30
N ILE A 197 -11.31 -17.14 2.32
CA ILE A 197 -12.29 -16.05 2.31
C ILE A 197 -13.24 -16.21 1.15
N ASN A 198 -14.50 -15.95 1.40
CA ASN A 198 -15.45 -15.70 0.32
C ASN A 198 -15.31 -14.25 -0.15
N VAL A 199 -14.58 -14.04 -1.24
CA VAL A 199 -14.34 -12.72 -1.80
C VAL A 199 -15.63 -12.00 -2.24
N GLU A 200 -16.70 -12.72 -2.50
CA GLU A 200 -18.03 -12.15 -2.82
C GLU A 200 -18.62 -11.33 -1.66
N SER A 201 -18.12 -11.54 -0.42
CA SER A 201 -18.50 -10.71 0.73
C SER A 201 -17.87 -9.32 0.72
N PHE A 202 -16.84 -9.12 -0.11
CA PHE A 202 -16.12 -7.85 -0.27
C PHE A 202 -16.73 -7.07 -1.43
N CYS A 203 -17.82 -6.34 -1.16
CA CYS A 203 -18.44 -5.49 -2.16
C CYS A 203 -17.59 -4.25 -2.43
N PRO A 204 -17.23 -3.96 -3.70
CA PRO A 204 -16.47 -2.75 -4.05
C PRO A 204 -17.15 -1.45 -3.60
N GLU A 205 -18.44 -1.40 -3.51
CA GLU A 205 -19.22 -0.26 -3.01
C GLU A 205 -18.88 0.08 -1.56
N ASN A 206 -18.46 -0.89 -0.76
CA ASN A 206 -18.02 -0.65 0.61
C ASN A 206 -16.69 0.10 0.68
N TYR A 207 -15.94 0.18 -0.41
CA TYR A 207 -14.71 0.95 -0.52
C TYR A 207 -14.96 2.40 -0.93
N SER A 208 -16.06 2.69 -1.60
CA SER A 208 -16.45 4.05 -2.01
C SER A 208 -16.79 4.96 -0.82
N SER A 209 -17.16 4.38 0.33
CA SER A 209 -17.39 5.16 1.57
C SER A 209 -16.10 5.73 2.19
N TYR A 210 -14.95 5.24 1.79
CA TYR A 210 -13.70 5.96 1.96
C TYR A 210 -13.65 7.06 0.90
N SER A 211 -14.46 8.10 1.09
CA SER A 211 -14.40 9.26 0.23
C SER A 211 -12.93 9.63 0.08
N ILE A 212 -12.41 9.38 -1.10
CA ILE A 212 -11.21 10.06 -1.55
C ILE A 212 -11.63 11.51 -1.49
N GLY A 213 -11.39 12.16 -0.36
CA GLY A 213 -11.62 13.60 -0.27
C GLY A 213 -10.66 14.20 -1.28
N TYR A 214 -11.20 14.57 -2.43
CA TYR A 214 -10.58 15.50 -3.32
C TYR A 214 -10.50 16.83 -2.61
#